data_d56d982d5e7e4a2f356c1ca8c9c587a5
#
_entry.id   d56d982d5e7e4a2f356c1ca8c9c587a5
#
_cell.length_a   1.000
_cell.length_b   1.000
_cell.length_c   1.000
_cell.angle_alpha   90.00
_cell.angle_beta   90.00
_cell.angle_gamma   90.00
#
_symmetry.space_group_name_H-M   'P 1'
#
loop_
_entity.id
_entity.type
_entity.pdbx_description
1 polymer ?
#
loop_
_entity_poly.entity_id
_entity_poly.type
_entity_poly.pdbx_seq_one_letter_code
_entity_poly.pdbx_strand_id
1 'polypeptide(L)'
;MTGREASKSTKSREFDIGSFPIVISGNLLRIAQIKDEPWLTDSVTDPSNIISKLKEMRPAPDIFIFSQRLPDMKPHFNFYSEYDNLAAIPISTYDHWWRNQLKPATRNMVRKAEKAGITTRVIQFDDTLVNGISAIYNETPVRQGRKFWHYQKDIPTVRRENATYLDRAAFIGAFLNDELVGFLKMIYVGQHAKVMQILSFVRHRDKAVTNALLAKAVEVCSSKKLTYLVYANFSYGNKGEDSLSGFKRRNAFIRVDIPKYVVPLTMKGSAALALRLHRSPTDLLPRWLIVPLLATRRRWLSLFASHREAA
;
A
#
# COMPACT_ATOMS: atom_id res chain seq x y z
N MET A 1 -4.94 -0.63 0.19
CA MET A 1 -4.84 -0.72 -1.27
C MET A 1 -5.51 0.49 -1.89
N THR A 2 -4.72 1.37 -2.42
CA THR A 2 -5.20 2.43 -3.29
C THR A 2 -5.59 1.77 -4.59
N GLY A 3 -6.89 1.47 -4.77
CA GLY A 3 -7.43 1.31 -6.10
C GLY A 3 -7.28 2.64 -6.83
N ARG A 4 -6.13 2.86 -7.46
CA ARG A 4 -6.13 3.64 -8.67
C ARG A 4 -6.99 2.82 -9.63
N GLU A 5 -8.25 3.23 -9.77
CA GLU A 5 -9.01 2.89 -10.96
C GLU A 5 -8.04 3.04 -12.12
N ALA A 6 -7.96 2.02 -12.98
CA ALA A 6 -7.36 2.16 -14.29
C ALA A 6 -8.07 3.33 -14.97
N SER A 7 -7.57 4.54 -14.73
CA SER A 7 -7.91 5.73 -15.48
C SER A 7 -7.53 5.41 -16.91
N LYS A 8 -8.46 5.58 -17.82
CA LYS A 8 -8.35 5.57 -19.28
C LYS A 8 -6.90 5.83 -19.70
N SER A 9 -6.33 4.91 -20.47
CA SER A 9 -5.04 4.93 -21.15
C SER A 9 -4.49 6.36 -21.40
N THR A 10 -3.92 6.94 -20.37
CA THR A 10 -2.98 8.04 -20.53
C THR A 10 -1.70 7.36 -21.01
N LYS A 11 -1.21 7.67 -22.20
CA LYS A 11 0.04 7.12 -22.75
C LYS A 11 1.14 7.39 -21.72
N SER A 12 1.47 6.39 -20.90
CA SER A 12 2.63 6.42 -20.02
C SER A 12 3.83 5.95 -20.82
N ARG A 13 4.93 6.67 -20.72
CA ARG A 13 6.22 6.27 -21.30
C ARG A 13 7.11 5.79 -20.18
N GLU A 14 7.63 4.56 -20.32
CA GLU A 14 8.55 3.95 -19.35
C GLU A 14 9.95 3.85 -19.95
N PHE A 15 10.99 4.10 -19.16
CA PHE A 15 12.40 3.97 -19.52
C PHE A 15 13.27 4.00 -18.26
N ASP A 16 14.51 3.57 -18.37
CA ASP A 16 15.43 3.51 -17.22
C ASP A 16 16.40 4.67 -17.21
N ILE A 17 16.68 5.23 -16.03
CA ILE A 17 17.78 6.16 -15.78
C ILE A 17 18.68 5.53 -14.70
N GLY A 18 19.80 4.96 -15.10
CA GLY A 18 20.62 4.13 -14.22
C GLY A 18 19.83 2.90 -13.75
N SER A 19 19.76 2.70 -12.45
CA SER A 19 18.98 1.61 -11.83
C SER A 19 17.51 1.96 -11.59
N PHE A 20 17.07 3.17 -11.94
CA PHE A 20 15.71 3.64 -11.65
C PHE A 20 14.81 3.57 -12.88
N PRO A 21 13.78 2.72 -12.88
CA PRO A 21 12.73 2.76 -13.90
C PRO A 21 11.87 4.01 -13.69
N ILE A 22 11.78 4.85 -14.72
CA ILE A 22 11.02 6.10 -14.69
C ILE A 22 9.76 5.96 -15.51
N VAL A 23 8.66 6.46 -14.98
CA VAL A 23 7.37 6.58 -15.69
C VAL A 23 7.03 8.04 -15.83
N ILE A 24 6.77 8.49 -17.07
CA ILE A 24 6.20 9.80 -17.36
C ILE A 24 4.72 9.64 -17.68
N SER A 25 3.89 10.39 -16.97
CA SER A 25 2.43 10.40 -17.14
C SER A 25 1.90 11.84 -17.30
N GLY A 26 0.70 11.96 -17.87
CA GLY A 26 0.04 13.25 -18.10
C GLY A 26 0.32 13.83 -19.50
N ASN A 27 -0.70 14.48 -20.09
CA ASN A 27 -0.62 15.10 -21.41
C ASN A 27 -0.34 16.60 -21.31
N LEU A 28 -1.12 17.31 -20.49
CA LEU A 28 -0.95 18.74 -20.27
C LEU A 28 0.22 19.03 -19.31
N LEU A 29 0.23 18.40 -18.16
CA LEU A 29 1.32 18.46 -17.19
C LEU A 29 2.01 17.10 -17.16
N ARG A 30 3.24 17.03 -17.63
CA ARG A 30 4.01 15.79 -17.71
C ARG A 30 4.79 15.58 -16.42
N ILE A 31 4.41 14.53 -15.67
CA ILE A 31 5.03 14.21 -14.38
C ILE A 31 5.83 12.94 -14.52
N ALA A 32 7.14 13.05 -14.25
CA ALA A 32 8.05 11.92 -14.12
C ALA A 32 8.04 11.41 -12.67
N GLN A 33 7.99 10.10 -12.49
CA GLN A 33 8.07 9.43 -11.19
C GLN A 33 8.89 8.16 -11.33
N ILE A 34 9.50 7.71 -10.24
CA ILE A 34 10.13 6.39 -10.20
C ILE A 34 9.00 5.35 -10.16
N LYS A 35 9.04 4.41 -11.11
CA LYS A 35 8.07 3.33 -11.18
C LYS A 35 8.18 2.46 -9.93
N ASP A 36 7.02 2.15 -9.34
CA ASP A 36 6.95 1.30 -8.15
C ASP A 36 7.87 1.73 -7.00
N GLU A 37 8.21 3.03 -6.92
CA GLU A 37 9.11 3.57 -5.91
C GLU A 37 8.86 3.03 -4.50
N PRO A 38 7.59 2.89 -4.03
CA PRO A 38 7.32 2.33 -2.69
C PRO A 38 7.79 0.89 -2.50
N TRP A 39 8.10 0.17 -3.59
CA TRP A 39 8.47 -1.25 -3.61
C TRP A 39 9.95 -1.48 -3.94
N LEU A 40 10.69 -0.43 -4.30
CA LEU A 40 12.11 -0.53 -4.61
C LEU A 40 12.95 -0.64 -3.33
N THR A 41 14.06 -1.35 -3.44
CA THR A 41 15.05 -1.48 -2.36
C THR A 41 15.94 -0.27 -2.24
N ASP A 42 16.24 0.39 -3.38
CA ASP A 42 17.17 1.50 -3.43
C ASP A 42 16.46 2.83 -3.18
N SER A 43 17.12 3.69 -2.42
CA SER A 43 16.72 5.09 -2.26
C SER A 43 17.44 5.94 -3.27
N VAL A 44 16.82 7.03 -3.70
CA VAL A 44 17.51 8.05 -4.51
C VAL A 44 18.51 8.77 -3.60
N THR A 45 19.79 8.45 -3.76
CA THR A 45 20.89 9.09 -3.00
C THR A 45 21.44 10.30 -3.73
N ASP A 46 21.43 10.29 -5.07
CA ASP A 46 21.77 11.44 -5.92
C ASP A 46 20.68 11.66 -6.97
N PRO A 47 19.77 12.62 -6.76
CA PRO A 47 18.74 12.97 -7.72
C PRO A 47 19.28 13.78 -8.90
N SER A 48 20.50 14.34 -8.82
CA SER A 48 21.04 15.28 -9.82
C SER A 48 21.21 14.63 -11.18
N ASN A 49 21.69 13.38 -11.21
CA ASN A 49 21.84 12.61 -12.44
C ASN A 49 20.48 12.35 -13.11
N ILE A 50 19.46 11.97 -12.33
CA ILE A 50 18.12 11.74 -12.84
C ILE A 50 17.54 13.04 -13.39
N ILE A 51 17.68 14.15 -12.65
CA ILE A 51 17.19 15.48 -13.03
C ILE A 51 17.84 15.95 -14.34
N SER A 52 19.17 15.80 -14.48
CA SER A 52 19.88 16.19 -15.71
C SER A 52 19.37 15.42 -16.91
N LYS A 53 19.30 14.11 -16.83
CA LYS A 53 18.80 13.26 -17.92
C LYS A 53 17.35 13.57 -18.29
N LEU A 54 16.49 13.83 -17.30
CA LEU A 54 15.11 14.23 -17.57
C LEU A 54 15.00 15.57 -18.27
N LYS A 55 15.86 16.56 -17.97
CA LYS A 55 15.91 17.86 -18.63
C LYS A 55 16.41 17.79 -20.08
N GLU A 56 17.27 16.82 -20.40
CA GLU A 56 17.78 16.59 -21.76
C GLU A 56 16.74 15.95 -22.69
N MET A 57 15.71 15.34 -22.15
CA MET A 57 14.66 14.69 -22.95
C MET A 57 13.89 15.67 -23.83
N ARG A 58 13.43 15.21 -24.99
CA ARG A 58 12.58 16.00 -25.89
C ARG A 58 11.32 15.23 -26.24
N PRO A 59 10.14 15.70 -25.80
CA PRO A 59 9.90 16.81 -24.88
C PRO A 59 10.23 16.39 -23.42
N ALA A 60 10.82 17.31 -22.66
CA ALA A 60 11.14 17.08 -21.25
C ALA A 60 9.86 16.95 -20.41
N PRO A 61 9.84 16.16 -19.33
CA PRO A 61 8.78 16.23 -18.34
C PRO A 61 8.78 17.59 -17.62
N ASP A 62 7.63 18.00 -17.12
CA ASP A 62 7.50 19.30 -16.45
C ASP A 62 7.94 19.26 -14.99
N ILE A 63 7.66 18.12 -14.32
CA ILE A 63 7.92 17.90 -12.90
C ILE A 63 8.51 16.49 -12.71
N PHE A 64 9.47 16.35 -11.81
CA PHE A 64 9.95 15.07 -11.28
C PHE A 64 9.54 14.94 -9.81
N ILE A 65 8.95 13.79 -9.44
CA ILE A 65 8.53 13.47 -8.07
C ILE A 65 9.24 12.21 -7.60
N PHE A 66 9.88 12.28 -6.44
CA PHE A 66 10.47 11.12 -5.76
C PHE A 66 10.34 11.26 -4.25
N SER A 67 10.47 10.15 -3.51
CA SER A 67 10.29 10.12 -2.06
C SER A 67 11.55 9.62 -1.36
N GLN A 68 11.78 10.13 -0.16
CA GLN A 68 12.71 9.53 0.79
C GLN A 68 12.15 8.24 1.37
N ARG A 69 13.01 7.46 2.02
CA ARG A 69 12.62 6.20 2.65
C ARG A 69 12.94 6.20 4.13
N LEU A 70 12.22 5.38 4.86
CA LEU A 70 12.60 5.05 6.24
C LEU A 70 14.01 4.44 6.29
N PRO A 71 14.81 4.81 7.30
CA PRO A 71 14.43 5.58 8.50
C PRO A 71 14.47 7.10 8.36
N ASP A 72 14.81 7.64 7.20
CA ASP A 72 15.11 9.07 7.00
C ASP A 72 13.83 9.91 6.91
N MET A 73 13.48 10.57 8.00
CA MET A 73 12.28 11.39 8.11
C MET A 73 12.54 12.89 7.92
N LYS A 74 13.80 13.31 7.92
CA LYS A 74 14.17 14.72 7.69
C LYS A 74 14.59 14.92 6.23
N PRO A 75 14.22 16.03 5.59
CA PRO A 75 14.66 16.30 4.21
C PRO A 75 16.18 16.32 4.07
N HIS A 76 16.71 15.55 3.11
CA HIS A 76 18.14 15.53 2.77
C HIS A 76 18.50 16.46 1.61
N PHE A 77 17.52 16.80 0.76
CA PHE A 77 17.74 17.59 -0.43
C PHE A 77 17.09 18.96 -0.34
N ASN A 78 17.74 19.97 -0.90
CA ASN A 78 17.21 21.34 -0.95
C ASN A 78 16.26 21.53 -2.15
N PHE A 79 15.22 20.70 -2.24
CA PHE A 79 14.11 20.84 -3.18
C PHE A 79 12.82 21.12 -2.42
N TYR A 80 11.82 21.64 -3.12
CA TYR A 80 10.48 21.74 -2.54
C TYR A 80 10.00 20.35 -2.13
N SER A 81 9.58 20.23 -0.89
CA SER A 81 9.12 18.95 -0.34
C SER A 81 7.76 19.05 0.31
N GLU A 82 7.00 18.00 0.17
CA GLU A 82 5.78 17.69 0.90
C GLU A 82 6.03 16.45 1.74
N TYR A 83 5.08 16.10 2.59
CA TYR A 83 5.19 14.88 3.41
C TYR A 83 4.11 13.88 3.03
N ASP A 84 4.54 12.66 2.70
CA ASP A 84 3.65 11.50 2.63
C ASP A 84 3.57 10.83 4.00
N ASN A 85 2.37 10.44 4.39
CA ASN A 85 2.14 9.76 5.66
C ASN A 85 2.14 8.24 5.46
N LEU A 86 3.03 7.54 6.14
CA LEU A 86 3.07 6.09 6.17
C LEU A 86 2.48 5.55 7.47
N ALA A 87 1.87 4.37 7.39
CA ALA A 87 1.58 3.57 8.57
C ALA A 87 2.76 2.63 8.82
N ALA A 88 3.49 2.80 9.90
CA ALA A 88 4.65 2.00 10.22
C ALA A 88 4.60 1.50 11.67
N ILE A 89 5.02 0.25 11.89
CA ILE A 89 5.33 -0.29 13.21
C ILE A 89 6.85 -0.21 13.35
N PRO A 90 7.41 0.59 14.28
CA PRO A 90 8.83 0.52 14.60
C PRO A 90 9.11 -0.79 15.34
N ILE A 91 10.13 -1.52 14.88
CA ILE A 91 10.48 -2.84 15.40
C ILE A 91 11.89 -2.81 15.97
N SER A 92 12.03 -3.15 17.24
CA SER A 92 13.29 -3.53 17.86
C SER A 92 13.31 -5.04 18.08
N THR A 93 12.37 -5.55 18.86
CA THR A 93 12.13 -6.98 19.07
C THR A 93 10.64 -7.28 19.04
N TYR A 94 10.29 -8.54 18.76
CA TYR A 94 8.89 -8.98 18.83
C TYR A 94 8.31 -8.79 20.23
N ASP A 95 9.08 -9.12 21.28
CA ASP A 95 8.66 -9.00 22.68
C ASP A 95 8.39 -7.53 23.06
N HIS A 96 9.26 -6.60 22.63
CA HIS A 96 9.03 -5.18 22.85
C HIS A 96 7.74 -4.70 22.19
N TRP A 97 7.51 -5.06 20.91
CA TRP A 97 6.27 -4.74 20.22
C TRP A 97 5.06 -5.31 20.94
N TRP A 98 5.12 -6.59 21.31
CA TRP A 98 4.03 -7.30 21.98
C TRP A 98 3.66 -6.68 23.32
N ARG A 99 4.64 -6.40 24.18
CA ARG A 99 4.40 -5.93 25.55
C ARG A 99 4.13 -4.43 25.62
N ASN A 100 4.87 -3.63 24.85
CA ASN A 100 4.94 -2.18 25.05
C ASN A 100 4.16 -1.38 23.99
N GLN A 101 4.07 -1.86 22.75
CA GLN A 101 3.40 -1.12 21.68
C GLN A 101 1.97 -1.60 21.46
N LEU A 102 1.71 -2.91 21.56
CA LEU A 102 0.42 -3.48 21.27
C LEU A 102 -0.54 -3.34 22.46
N LYS A 103 -1.74 -2.80 22.21
CA LYS A 103 -2.75 -2.65 23.27
C LYS A 103 -3.25 -4.01 23.79
N PRO A 104 -3.64 -4.14 25.08
CA PRO A 104 -4.17 -5.39 25.64
C PRO A 104 -5.30 -6.00 24.83
N ALA A 105 -6.25 -5.19 24.38
CA ALA A 105 -7.38 -5.64 23.55
C ALA A 105 -6.90 -6.34 22.24
N THR A 106 -5.86 -5.83 21.59
CA THR A 106 -5.33 -6.42 20.36
C THR A 106 -4.51 -7.67 20.65
N ARG A 107 -3.74 -7.71 21.76
CA ARG A 107 -3.10 -8.96 22.23
C ARG A 107 -4.13 -10.07 22.46
N ASN A 108 -5.27 -9.72 23.06
CA ASN A 108 -6.37 -10.68 23.26
C ASN A 108 -6.96 -11.18 21.93
N MET A 109 -6.96 -10.34 20.86
CA MET A 109 -7.39 -10.81 19.54
C MET A 109 -6.41 -11.82 18.93
N VAL A 110 -5.10 -11.64 19.10
CA VAL A 110 -4.10 -12.63 18.65
C VAL A 110 -4.28 -13.95 19.44
N ARG A 111 -4.37 -13.88 20.78
CA ARG A 111 -4.62 -15.06 21.61
C ARG A 111 -5.95 -15.74 21.27
N LYS A 112 -6.99 -14.98 20.90
CA LYS A 112 -8.26 -15.53 20.44
C LYS A 112 -8.07 -16.35 19.16
N ALA A 113 -7.26 -15.87 18.22
CA ALA A 113 -6.96 -16.62 16.99
C ALA A 113 -6.25 -17.95 17.32
N GLU A 114 -5.24 -17.92 18.18
CA GLU A 114 -4.51 -19.10 18.64
C GLU A 114 -5.47 -20.12 19.32
N LYS A 115 -6.30 -19.65 20.25
CA LYS A 115 -7.32 -20.49 20.91
C LYS A 115 -8.36 -21.06 19.95
N ALA A 116 -8.65 -20.38 18.86
CA ALA A 116 -9.53 -20.85 17.79
C ALA A 116 -8.86 -21.85 16.83
N GLY A 117 -7.60 -22.26 17.11
CA GLY A 117 -6.85 -23.21 16.29
C GLY A 117 -6.16 -22.59 15.09
N ILE A 118 -6.09 -21.25 15.01
CA ILE A 118 -5.36 -20.58 13.92
C ILE A 118 -3.85 -20.70 14.16
N THR A 119 -3.16 -21.32 13.22
CA THR A 119 -1.70 -21.38 13.16
C THR A 119 -1.17 -20.49 12.04
N THR A 120 0.01 -19.90 12.22
CA THR A 120 0.61 -19.03 11.20
C THR A 120 2.04 -19.46 10.89
N ARG A 121 2.40 -19.50 9.61
CA ARG A 121 3.74 -19.84 9.16
C ARG A 121 4.13 -19.11 7.88
N VAL A 122 5.41 -18.93 7.65
CA VAL A 122 5.96 -18.50 6.35
C VAL A 122 5.77 -19.66 5.38
N ILE A 123 5.34 -19.35 4.16
CA ILE A 123 5.04 -20.34 3.12
C ILE A 123 5.68 -19.93 1.80
N GLN A 124 5.93 -20.91 0.94
CA GLN A 124 6.44 -20.69 -0.41
C GLN A 124 5.33 -20.23 -1.34
N PHE A 125 5.72 -19.54 -2.40
CA PHE A 125 4.80 -19.16 -3.48
C PHE A 125 4.71 -20.29 -4.49
N ASP A 126 3.72 -21.14 -4.31
CA ASP A 126 3.44 -22.32 -5.12
C ASP A 126 1.97 -22.38 -5.57
N ASP A 127 1.59 -23.44 -6.23
CA ASP A 127 0.23 -23.67 -6.72
C ASP A 127 -0.77 -23.78 -5.57
N THR A 128 -0.37 -24.36 -4.45
CA THR A 128 -1.22 -24.52 -3.26
C THR A 128 -1.58 -23.15 -2.70
N LEU A 129 -0.60 -22.26 -2.56
CA LEU A 129 -0.84 -20.90 -2.10
C LEU A 129 -1.72 -20.12 -3.11
N VAL A 130 -1.44 -20.21 -4.41
CA VAL A 130 -2.22 -19.51 -5.44
C VAL A 130 -3.68 -19.95 -5.43
N ASN A 131 -3.95 -21.24 -5.31
CA ASN A 131 -5.29 -21.80 -5.20
C ASN A 131 -5.99 -21.31 -3.91
N GLY A 132 -5.29 -21.32 -2.78
CA GLY A 132 -5.81 -20.78 -1.52
C GLY A 132 -6.12 -19.28 -1.58
N ILE A 133 -5.26 -18.47 -2.21
CA ILE A 133 -5.52 -17.04 -2.46
C ILE A 133 -6.77 -16.88 -3.34
N SER A 134 -6.89 -17.67 -4.40
CA SER A 134 -8.06 -17.65 -5.30
C SER A 134 -9.34 -17.98 -4.55
N ALA A 135 -9.33 -18.98 -3.68
CA ALA A 135 -10.48 -19.31 -2.83
C ALA A 135 -10.87 -18.14 -1.91
N ILE A 136 -9.90 -17.48 -1.25
CA ILE A 136 -10.14 -16.30 -0.41
C ILE A 136 -10.70 -15.13 -1.24
N TYR A 137 -10.23 -14.93 -2.48
CA TYR A 137 -10.72 -13.88 -3.37
C TYR A 137 -12.18 -14.12 -3.79
N ASN A 138 -12.54 -15.37 -4.04
CA ASN A 138 -13.82 -15.75 -4.60
C ASN A 138 -14.90 -16.06 -3.54
N GLU A 139 -14.61 -15.85 -2.24
CA GLU A 139 -15.61 -16.07 -1.18
C GLU A 139 -16.81 -15.14 -1.28
N THR A 140 -16.61 -13.87 -1.63
CA THR A 140 -17.70 -12.89 -1.70
C THR A 140 -17.38 -11.75 -2.66
N PRO A 141 -18.37 -11.31 -3.46
CA PRO A 141 -18.18 -10.17 -4.38
C PRO A 141 -18.10 -8.83 -3.66
N VAL A 142 -18.52 -8.76 -2.39
CA VAL A 142 -18.56 -7.52 -1.62
C VAL A 142 -17.79 -7.69 -0.31
N ARG A 143 -16.84 -6.79 -0.04
CA ARG A 143 -16.12 -6.71 1.24
C ARG A 143 -16.22 -5.30 1.82
N GLN A 144 -16.58 -5.17 3.09
CA GLN A 144 -16.72 -3.89 3.77
C GLN A 144 -17.67 -2.91 3.04
N GLY A 145 -18.77 -3.42 2.47
CA GLY A 145 -19.77 -2.63 1.74
C GLY A 145 -19.29 -2.08 0.39
N ARG A 146 -18.23 -2.66 -0.19
CA ARG A 146 -17.71 -2.26 -1.50
C ARG A 146 -17.48 -3.48 -2.38
N LYS A 147 -17.66 -3.32 -3.70
CA LYS A 147 -17.29 -4.34 -4.67
C LYS A 147 -15.83 -4.76 -4.43
N PHE A 148 -15.62 -6.06 -4.30
CA PHE A 148 -14.29 -6.61 -4.10
C PHE A 148 -13.65 -6.88 -5.46
N TRP A 149 -12.69 -6.07 -5.83
CA TRP A 149 -12.12 -6.05 -7.17
C TRP A 149 -11.29 -7.29 -7.53
N HIS A 150 -10.93 -8.12 -6.54
CA HIS A 150 -10.28 -9.42 -6.77
C HIS A 150 -11.28 -10.56 -7.07
N TYR A 151 -12.58 -10.33 -6.84
CA TYR A 151 -13.60 -11.34 -7.04
C TYR A 151 -13.68 -11.75 -8.52
N GLN A 152 -13.82 -13.06 -8.78
CA GLN A 152 -13.87 -13.69 -10.10
C GLN A 152 -12.59 -13.55 -10.95
N LYS A 153 -11.43 -13.30 -10.34
CA LYS A 153 -10.16 -13.43 -11.04
C LYS A 153 -9.83 -14.91 -11.24
N ASP A 154 -9.42 -15.24 -12.44
CA ASP A 154 -8.92 -16.56 -12.79
C ASP A 154 -7.57 -16.85 -12.11
N ILE A 155 -7.22 -18.14 -11.98
CA ILE A 155 -5.99 -18.58 -11.32
C ILE A 155 -4.73 -18.01 -12.00
N PRO A 156 -4.60 -18.00 -13.35
CA PRO A 156 -3.47 -17.35 -14.00
C PRO A 156 -3.29 -15.88 -13.64
N THR A 157 -4.38 -15.13 -13.54
CA THR A 157 -4.36 -13.71 -13.11
C THR A 157 -3.98 -13.58 -11.64
N VAL A 158 -4.54 -14.41 -10.75
CA VAL A 158 -4.16 -14.44 -9.32
C VAL A 158 -2.67 -14.74 -9.18
N ARG A 159 -2.14 -15.73 -9.92
CA ARG A 159 -0.71 -16.07 -9.94
C ARG A 159 0.13 -14.88 -10.39
N ARG A 160 -0.15 -14.31 -11.56
CA ARG A 160 0.60 -13.18 -12.13
C ARG A 160 0.65 -11.98 -11.18
N GLU A 161 -0.48 -11.60 -10.57
CA GLU A 161 -0.55 -10.46 -9.65
C GLU A 161 0.20 -10.70 -8.33
N ASN A 162 0.25 -11.95 -7.87
CA ASN A 162 0.94 -12.29 -6.64
C ASN A 162 2.42 -12.68 -6.85
N ALA A 163 2.83 -13.00 -8.08
CA ALA A 163 4.20 -13.34 -8.41
C ALA A 163 5.16 -12.13 -8.50
N THR A 164 4.68 -10.92 -8.17
CA THR A 164 5.53 -9.72 -8.22
C THR A 164 6.53 -9.71 -7.06
N TYR A 165 7.79 -9.32 -7.34
CA TYR A 165 8.87 -9.16 -6.35
C TYR A 165 9.18 -10.42 -5.54
N LEU A 166 9.13 -11.61 -6.16
CA LEU A 166 9.37 -12.89 -5.47
C LEU A 166 10.79 -13.01 -4.89
N ASP A 167 11.76 -12.36 -5.52
CA ASP A 167 13.16 -12.25 -5.06
C ASP A 167 13.30 -11.67 -3.65
N ARG A 168 12.35 -10.85 -3.23
CA ARG A 168 12.33 -10.15 -1.95
C ARG A 168 10.97 -10.18 -1.25
N ALA A 169 10.09 -11.10 -1.64
CA ALA A 169 8.78 -11.28 -1.02
C ALA A 169 8.81 -12.36 0.06
N ALA A 170 7.94 -12.21 1.04
CA ALA A 170 7.56 -13.27 1.95
C ALA A 170 6.05 -13.39 2.00
N PHE A 171 5.58 -14.63 2.00
CA PHE A 171 4.18 -14.97 2.21
C PHE A 171 4.01 -15.63 3.57
N ILE A 172 3.01 -15.17 4.30
CA ILE A 172 2.62 -15.75 5.59
C ILE A 172 1.20 -16.29 5.42
N GLY A 173 1.01 -17.59 5.65
CA GLY A 173 -0.28 -18.23 5.67
C GLY A 173 -0.82 -18.36 7.09
N ALA A 174 -2.12 -18.19 7.25
CA ALA A 174 -2.88 -18.58 8.42
C ALA A 174 -3.72 -19.80 8.09
N PHE A 175 -3.68 -20.81 8.94
CA PHE A 175 -4.30 -22.11 8.71
C PHE A 175 -5.26 -22.46 9.84
N LEU A 176 -6.36 -23.11 9.49
CA LEU A 176 -7.29 -23.75 10.42
C LEU A 176 -7.53 -25.18 9.91
N ASN A 177 -7.17 -26.20 10.69
CA ASN A 177 -7.24 -27.60 10.27
C ASN A 177 -6.62 -27.84 8.88
N ASP A 178 -5.41 -27.29 8.67
CA ASP A 178 -4.64 -27.32 7.41
C ASP A 178 -5.25 -26.55 6.21
N GLU A 179 -6.46 -26.03 6.33
CA GLU A 179 -7.01 -25.11 5.33
C GLU A 179 -6.34 -23.72 5.43
N LEU A 180 -5.90 -23.15 4.31
CA LEU A 180 -5.45 -21.77 4.26
C LEU A 180 -6.65 -20.82 4.42
N VAL A 181 -6.80 -20.20 5.59
CA VAL A 181 -7.91 -19.31 5.91
C VAL A 181 -7.58 -17.84 5.79
N GLY A 182 -6.32 -17.51 5.59
CA GLY A 182 -5.86 -16.14 5.37
C GLY A 182 -4.40 -16.10 4.93
N PHE A 183 -3.99 -14.99 4.32
CA PHE A 183 -2.60 -14.78 3.94
C PHE A 183 -2.19 -13.31 4.07
N LEU A 184 -0.89 -13.11 4.20
CA LEU A 184 -0.23 -11.82 4.13
C LEU A 184 0.94 -11.95 3.15
N LYS A 185 1.02 -11.02 2.19
CA LYS A 185 2.20 -10.82 1.34
C LYS A 185 2.91 -9.56 1.81
N MET A 186 4.20 -9.66 2.07
CA MET A 186 5.06 -8.51 2.30
C MET A 186 6.31 -8.59 1.43
N ILE A 187 6.92 -7.44 1.14
CA ILE A 187 8.22 -7.37 0.47
C ILE A 187 9.22 -6.62 1.33
N TYR A 188 10.47 -7.03 1.22
CA TYR A 188 11.58 -6.38 1.92
C TYR A 188 12.10 -5.23 1.08
N VAL A 189 12.32 -4.06 1.70
CA VAL A 189 12.78 -2.83 1.05
C VAL A 189 13.81 -2.18 1.98
N GLY A 190 15.10 -2.40 1.71
CA GLY A 190 16.17 -1.95 2.59
C GLY A 190 15.98 -2.48 4.01
N GLN A 191 15.88 -1.61 5.00
CA GLN A 191 15.74 -1.97 6.41
C GLN A 191 14.27 -2.09 6.89
N HIS A 192 13.30 -2.15 5.98
CA HIS A 192 11.91 -2.33 6.36
C HIS A 192 11.21 -3.39 5.48
N ALA A 193 10.09 -3.90 5.97
CA ALA A 193 9.17 -4.69 5.17
C ALA A 193 7.91 -3.89 4.87
N LYS A 194 7.33 -4.09 3.70
CA LYS A 194 6.09 -3.45 3.30
C LYS A 194 5.01 -4.49 3.04
N VAL A 195 3.90 -4.40 3.78
CA VAL A 195 2.72 -5.23 3.56
C VAL A 195 2.07 -4.82 2.24
N MET A 196 2.06 -5.75 1.30
CA MET A 196 1.40 -5.60 0.00
C MET A 196 -0.08 -5.91 0.11
N GLN A 197 -0.39 -7.00 0.79
CA GLN A 197 -1.74 -7.49 0.95
C GLN A 197 -1.87 -8.26 2.26
N ILE A 198 -3.00 -8.14 2.91
CA ILE A 198 -3.44 -8.97 4.04
C ILE A 198 -4.92 -9.24 3.88
N LEU A 199 -5.30 -10.50 3.75
CA LEU A 199 -6.68 -10.95 3.57
C LEU A 199 -6.93 -12.26 4.30
N SER A 200 -8.18 -12.47 4.69
CA SER A 200 -8.67 -13.75 5.21
C SER A 200 -10.08 -13.98 4.71
N PHE A 201 -10.57 -15.18 4.84
CA PHE A 201 -11.99 -15.46 4.64
C PHE A 201 -12.86 -14.60 5.57
N VAL A 202 -13.95 -14.07 5.03
CA VAL A 202 -14.95 -13.28 5.80
C VAL A 202 -15.66 -14.16 6.80
N ARG A 203 -15.94 -15.45 6.45
CA ARG A 203 -16.53 -16.45 7.34
C ARG A 203 -15.74 -16.74 8.62
N HIS A 204 -14.44 -16.40 8.64
CA HIS A 204 -13.57 -16.54 9.81
C HIS A 204 -13.21 -15.19 10.46
N ARG A 205 -13.98 -14.14 10.19
CA ARG A 205 -13.74 -12.80 10.74
C ARG A 205 -13.76 -12.78 12.28
N ASP A 206 -14.60 -13.61 12.87
CA ASP A 206 -14.73 -13.78 14.33
C ASP A 206 -13.46 -14.35 14.97
N LYS A 207 -12.63 -15.11 14.22
CA LYS A 207 -11.40 -15.75 14.67
C LYS A 207 -10.15 -14.86 14.66
N ALA A 208 -10.30 -13.58 14.30
CA ALA A 208 -9.20 -12.60 14.30
C ALA A 208 -7.95 -13.01 13.48
N VAL A 209 -8.13 -13.73 12.38
CA VAL A 209 -7.09 -14.27 11.50
C VAL A 209 -6.07 -13.19 11.07
N THR A 210 -6.54 -11.98 10.72
CA THR A 210 -5.66 -10.89 10.29
C THR A 210 -4.75 -10.36 11.40
N ASN A 211 -5.18 -10.46 12.67
CA ASN A 211 -4.33 -10.10 13.81
C ASN A 211 -3.19 -11.12 14.00
N ALA A 212 -3.47 -12.42 13.84
CA ALA A 212 -2.46 -13.47 13.89
C ALA A 212 -1.44 -13.34 12.74
N LEU A 213 -1.90 -13.09 11.50
CA LEU A 213 -1.04 -12.84 10.35
C LEU A 213 -0.11 -11.65 10.58
N LEU A 214 -0.62 -10.56 11.15
CA LEU A 214 0.16 -9.38 11.41
C LEU A 214 1.20 -9.62 12.52
N ALA A 215 0.81 -10.35 13.59
CA ALA A 215 1.74 -10.73 14.66
C ALA A 215 2.91 -11.56 14.09
N LYS A 216 2.62 -12.54 13.23
CA LYS A 216 3.66 -13.31 12.55
C LYS A 216 4.54 -12.46 11.61
N ALA A 217 3.95 -11.45 10.94
CA ALA A 217 4.74 -10.53 10.11
C ALA A 217 5.72 -9.71 10.96
N VAL A 218 5.32 -9.22 12.14
CA VAL A 218 6.23 -8.52 13.06
C VAL A 218 7.32 -9.45 13.59
N GLU A 219 6.98 -10.70 13.93
CA GLU A 219 7.96 -11.72 14.35
C GLU A 219 9.02 -11.96 13.28
N VAL A 220 8.60 -12.15 12.02
CA VAL A 220 9.51 -12.33 10.87
C VAL A 220 10.37 -11.08 10.65
N CYS A 221 9.81 -9.89 10.75
CA CYS A 221 10.59 -8.66 10.64
C CYS A 221 11.63 -8.53 11.76
N SER A 222 11.25 -8.87 12.99
CA SER A 222 12.15 -8.86 14.15
C SER A 222 13.31 -9.85 13.97
N SER A 223 13.03 -11.10 13.55
CA SER A 223 14.06 -12.12 13.31
C SER A 223 15.04 -11.71 12.20
N LYS A 224 14.58 -10.95 11.21
CA LYS A 224 15.40 -10.38 10.12
C LYS A 224 16.06 -9.04 10.49
N LYS A 225 15.92 -8.58 11.73
CA LYS A 225 16.47 -7.28 12.20
C LYS A 225 15.99 -6.09 11.37
N LEU A 226 14.79 -6.14 10.83
CA LEU A 226 14.18 -5.01 10.14
C LEU A 226 13.67 -4.01 11.16
N THR A 227 13.83 -2.72 10.85
CA THR A 227 13.49 -1.63 11.77
C THR A 227 12.02 -1.20 11.69
N TYR A 228 11.34 -1.50 10.59
CA TYR A 228 9.93 -1.12 10.39
C TYR A 228 9.15 -2.18 9.63
N LEU A 229 7.87 -2.35 10.01
CA LEU A 229 6.84 -2.95 9.16
C LEU A 229 5.90 -1.85 8.69
N VAL A 230 5.83 -1.62 7.38
CA VAL A 230 5.04 -0.55 6.75
C VAL A 230 3.77 -1.12 6.12
N TYR A 231 2.62 -0.44 6.33
CA TYR A 231 1.36 -0.82 5.68
C TYR A 231 0.72 0.39 4.98
N ALA A 232 1.24 0.74 3.82
CA ALA A 232 0.76 1.84 2.97
C ALA A 232 0.61 3.18 3.74
N ASN A 233 -0.19 4.13 3.24
CA ASN A 233 -0.42 5.40 3.92
C ASN A 233 -1.27 5.22 5.18
N PHE A 234 -0.98 5.96 6.25
CA PHE A 234 -1.75 5.90 7.49
C PHE A 234 -3.19 6.40 7.27
N SER A 235 -3.33 7.49 6.53
CA SER A 235 -4.60 8.03 6.07
C SER A 235 -4.54 8.36 4.57
N TYR A 236 -5.67 8.30 3.88
CA TYR A 236 -5.76 8.56 2.44
C TYR A 236 -6.50 9.85 2.17
N GLY A 237 -5.81 10.82 1.56
CA GLY A 237 -6.35 12.12 1.21
C GLY A 237 -6.88 12.88 2.44
N ASN A 238 -7.79 13.81 2.21
CA ASN A 238 -8.46 14.56 3.27
C ASN A 238 -9.56 13.76 4.02
N LYS A 239 -9.57 12.42 3.89
CA LYS A 239 -10.51 11.56 4.63
C LYS A 239 -10.15 11.56 6.11
N GLY A 240 -11.16 11.75 6.94
CA GLY A 240 -11.04 11.54 8.39
C GLY A 240 -10.72 10.08 8.74
N GLU A 241 -10.85 9.74 10.01
CA GLU A 241 -10.68 8.36 10.47
C GLU A 241 -11.64 7.42 9.75
N ASP A 242 -11.09 6.41 9.08
CA ASP A 242 -11.83 5.33 8.48
C ASP A 242 -11.54 4.00 9.22
N SER A 243 -12.26 2.95 8.86
CA SER A 243 -12.09 1.64 9.48
C SER A 243 -10.67 1.08 9.32
N LEU A 244 -9.95 1.47 8.25
CA LEU A 244 -8.60 1.03 7.97
C LEU A 244 -7.57 1.75 8.85
N SER A 245 -7.69 3.06 9.03
CA SER A 245 -6.82 3.81 9.94
C SER A 245 -7.05 3.38 11.40
N GLY A 246 -8.29 3.06 11.76
CA GLY A 246 -8.64 2.46 13.05
C GLY A 246 -7.99 1.08 13.24
N PHE A 247 -8.00 0.21 12.20
CA PHE A 247 -7.31 -1.08 12.23
C PHE A 247 -5.79 -0.90 12.42
N LYS A 248 -5.17 0.01 11.67
CA LYS A 248 -3.74 0.30 11.78
C LYS A 248 -3.36 0.72 13.18
N ARG A 249 -4.09 1.69 13.75
CA ARG A 249 -3.85 2.20 15.10
C ARG A 249 -3.99 1.12 16.18
N ARG A 250 -5.02 0.26 16.07
CA ARG A 250 -5.20 -0.86 17.01
C ARG A 250 -4.03 -1.85 16.96
N ASN A 251 -3.42 -2.05 15.80
CA ASN A 251 -2.30 -2.97 15.59
C ASN A 251 -0.92 -2.29 15.76
N ALA A 252 -0.86 -1.19 16.49
CA ALA A 252 0.37 -0.45 16.83
C ALA A 252 1.07 0.23 15.63
N PHE A 253 0.40 0.39 14.49
CA PHE A 253 0.93 1.28 13.46
C PHE A 253 0.83 2.73 13.93
N ILE A 254 1.92 3.45 13.83
CA ILE A 254 1.99 4.90 14.00
C ILE A 254 2.03 5.58 12.64
N ARG A 255 1.64 6.85 12.61
CA ARG A 255 1.85 7.70 11.44
C ARG A 255 3.29 8.17 11.42
N VAL A 256 3.96 7.96 10.30
CA VAL A 256 5.30 8.47 10.03
C VAL A 256 5.23 9.31 8.77
N ASP A 257 5.66 10.56 8.87
CA ASP A 257 5.68 11.48 7.73
C ASP A 257 7.08 11.45 7.10
N ILE A 258 7.15 11.12 5.80
CA ILE A 258 8.40 11.04 5.03
C ILE A 258 8.42 12.10 3.94
N PRO A 259 9.58 12.74 3.66
CA PRO A 259 9.71 13.72 2.61
C PRO A 259 9.44 13.14 1.22
N LYS A 260 8.62 13.85 0.45
CA LYS A 260 8.38 13.64 -0.96
C LYS A 260 8.74 14.92 -1.70
N TYR A 261 9.70 14.83 -2.58
CA TYR A 261 10.22 15.97 -3.32
C TYR A 261 9.46 16.17 -4.62
N VAL A 262 9.24 17.44 -4.96
CA VAL A 262 8.60 17.87 -6.20
C VAL A 262 9.54 18.86 -6.88
N VAL A 263 10.21 18.40 -7.92
CA VAL A 263 11.26 19.16 -8.62
C VAL A 263 10.74 19.64 -9.96
N PRO A 264 10.55 20.96 -10.16
CA PRO A 264 10.19 21.50 -11.45
C PRO A 264 11.37 21.40 -12.41
N LEU A 265 11.12 20.88 -13.61
CA LEU A 265 12.14 20.70 -14.65
C LEU A 265 12.01 21.73 -15.78
N THR A 266 10.85 22.37 -15.92
CA THR A 266 10.53 23.39 -16.92
C THR A 266 9.88 24.61 -16.26
N MET A 267 9.81 25.77 -16.98
CA MET A 267 9.07 26.94 -16.51
C MET A 267 7.58 26.60 -16.25
N LYS A 268 6.98 25.76 -17.10
CA LYS A 268 5.63 25.27 -16.93
C LYS A 268 5.50 24.42 -15.66
N GLY A 269 6.49 23.58 -15.35
CA GLY A 269 6.59 22.83 -14.11
C GLY A 269 6.65 23.74 -12.89
N SER A 270 7.42 24.84 -12.96
CA SER A 270 7.49 25.83 -11.89
C SER A 270 6.15 26.54 -11.65
N ALA A 271 5.46 26.94 -12.72
CA ALA A 271 4.11 27.52 -12.62
C ALA A 271 3.10 26.51 -12.05
N ALA A 272 3.17 25.25 -12.49
CA ALA A 272 2.30 24.19 -12.00
C ALA A 272 2.54 23.88 -10.50
N LEU A 273 3.80 23.94 -10.05
CA LEU A 273 4.14 23.79 -8.64
C LEU A 273 3.58 24.94 -7.80
N ALA A 274 3.76 26.19 -8.25
CA ALA A 274 3.22 27.38 -7.57
C ALA A 274 1.69 27.32 -7.43
N LEU A 275 0.99 26.82 -8.46
CA LEU A 275 -0.45 26.63 -8.49
C LEU A 275 -0.91 25.30 -7.86
N ARG A 276 0.01 24.49 -7.31
CA ARG A 276 -0.25 23.17 -6.70
C ARG A 276 -0.92 22.14 -7.63
N LEU A 277 -0.80 22.28 -8.94
CA LEU A 277 -1.41 21.40 -9.95
C LEU A 277 -0.79 19.99 -10.01
N HIS A 278 0.32 19.76 -9.33
CA HIS A 278 0.94 18.44 -9.15
C HIS A 278 0.17 17.54 -8.17
N ARG A 279 -0.75 18.12 -7.38
CA ARG A 279 -1.58 17.39 -6.41
C ARG A 279 -2.79 16.78 -7.09
N SER A 280 -3.32 15.72 -6.48
CA SER A 280 -4.60 15.15 -6.93
C SER A 280 -5.74 16.17 -6.74
N PRO A 281 -6.70 16.25 -7.67
CA PRO A 281 -7.88 17.10 -7.49
C PRO A 281 -8.62 16.86 -6.15
N THR A 282 -8.59 15.62 -5.67
CA THR A 282 -9.18 15.25 -4.36
C THR A 282 -8.42 15.84 -3.16
N ASP A 283 -7.15 16.21 -3.33
CA ASP A 283 -6.34 16.81 -2.28
C ASP A 283 -6.49 18.34 -2.24
N LEU A 284 -6.95 18.91 -3.36
CA LEU A 284 -7.24 20.34 -3.49
C LEU A 284 -8.62 20.74 -2.98
N LEU A 285 -9.56 19.78 -2.92
CA LEU A 285 -10.92 20.05 -2.48
C LEU A 285 -11.04 20.04 -0.93
N PRO A 286 -11.73 21.00 -0.33
CA PRO A 286 -11.97 21.01 1.12
C PRO A 286 -12.83 19.82 1.54
N ARG A 287 -12.62 19.34 2.78
CA ARG A 287 -13.31 18.17 3.36
C ARG A 287 -14.84 18.24 3.26
N TRP A 288 -15.41 19.41 3.48
CA TRP A 288 -16.86 19.59 3.45
C TRP A 288 -17.48 19.36 2.07
N LEU A 289 -16.72 19.51 0.99
CA LEU A 289 -17.14 19.14 -0.37
C LEU A 289 -16.91 17.64 -0.68
N ILE A 290 -15.82 17.08 -0.21
CA ILE A 290 -15.44 15.69 -0.53
C ILE A 290 -16.33 14.68 0.20
N VAL A 291 -16.64 14.91 1.47
CA VAL A 291 -17.41 13.97 2.30
C VAL A 291 -18.81 13.71 1.74
N PRO A 292 -19.63 14.73 1.41
CA PRO A 292 -20.94 14.51 0.81
C PRO A 292 -20.87 13.90 -0.59
N LEU A 293 -19.90 14.30 -1.44
CA LEU A 293 -19.70 13.70 -2.77
C LEU A 293 -19.39 12.20 -2.71
N LEU A 294 -18.57 11.79 -1.75
CA LEU A 294 -18.27 10.38 -1.53
C LEU A 294 -19.46 9.61 -0.90
N ALA A 295 -20.26 10.27 -0.09
CA ALA A 295 -21.46 9.69 0.53
C ALA A 295 -22.58 9.48 -0.53
N THR A 296 -22.80 10.46 -1.40
CA THR A 296 -23.76 10.34 -2.52
C THR A 296 -23.33 9.27 -3.52
N ARG A 297 -22.03 9.21 -3.89
CA ARG A 297 -21.50 8.13 -4.73
C ARG A 297 -21.69 6.75 -4.09
N ARG A 298 -21.53 6.60 -2.77
CA ARG A 298 -21.78 5.33 -2.07
C ARG A 298 -23.24 4.93 -2.11
N ARG A 299 -24.17 5.87 -1.85
CA ARG A 299 -25.61 5.61 -1.94
C ARG A 299 -26.02 5.24 -3.36
N TRP A 300 -25.48 5.93 -4.34
CA TRP A 300 -25.78 5.64 -5.75
C TRP A 300 -25.30 4.22 -6.15
N LEU A 301 -24.10 3.85 -5.80
CA LEU A 301 -23.56 2.50 -6.06
C LEU A 301 -24.29 1.39 -5.30
N SER A 302 -24.79 1.64 -4.09
CA SER A 302 -25.60 0.66 -3.36
C SER A 302 -27.00 0.45 -3.98
N LEU A 303 -27.60 1.47 -4.53
CA LEU A 303 -28.89 1.37 -5.23
C LEU A 303 -28.79 0.55 -6.53
N PHE A 304 -27.67 0.65 -7.26
CA PHE A 304 -27.44 -0.15 -8.46
C PHE A 304 -27.03 -1.60 -8.18
N ALA A 305 -26.45 -1.87 -6.99
CA ALA A 305 -26.14 -3.24 -6.58
C ALA A 305 -27.41 -4.02 -6.22
N SER A 306 -28.39 -3.39 -5.57
CA SER A 306 -29.66 -4.01 -5.21
C SER A 306 -30.59 -4.28 -6.39
N HIS A 307 -30.49 -3.53 -7.49
CA HIS A 307 -31.29 -3.76 -8.70
C HIS A 307 -30.79 -4.89 -9.60
N ARG A 308 -29.58 -5.40 -9.38
CA ARG A 308 -29.04 -6.57 -10.12
C ARG A 308 -29.23 -7.91 -9.40
N GLU A 309 -29.66 -7.92 -8.16
CA GLU A 309 -30.05 -9.13 -7.44
C GLU A 309 -31.55 -9.45 -7.57
N ALA A 310 -32.33 -8.58 -8.22
CA ALA A 310 -33.77 -8.72 -8.43
C ALA A 310 -34.17 -8.93 -9.92
N ALA A 311 -33.21 -9.24 -10.80
CA ALA A 311 -33.46 -9.54 -12.20
C ALA A 311 -32.91 -10.90 -12.62
#